data_62083f3ad0eb938bda336c0eceb629d9
#
_entry.id   62083f3ad0eb938bda336c0eceb629d9
#
_cell.length_a   1.000
_cell.length_b   1.000
_cell.length_c   1.000
_cell.angle_alpha   90.00
_cell.angle_beta   90.00
_cell.angle_gamma   90.00
#
_symmetry.space_group_name_H-M   'P 1'
#
loop_
_entity.id
_entity.type
_entity.pdbx_description
1 polymer ?
#
loop_
_entity_poly.entity_id
_entity_poly.type
_entity_poly.pdbx_seq_one_letter_code
_entity_poly.pdbx_strand_id
1 'polypeptide(L)'
;ITALFTENPWSMNFSWPGLAGTSGDVHALQWTPLSGIPTSYKAYGVRTGVVLPSGGTTSGVTIAMTSPDAGTIGGGVTVPAGVNLTGKTLNIDFADGASFTVGTETSASTSFDYPVPTGIGSTASVTAQGMSPLGLTLTQLRGIASGSTGNVVGLIAPPVPSTPAANATAVTNETDFTWTSFVGGLHIVAITTNSSTAPDYFLITTGTSARIPILGTAGVVFPGATVYQWSIDAIGPWESIDAYAGGPSQLPTGGTVINLSFSASARSFTTL
;
A
#
# COMPACT_ATOMS: atom_id res chain seq x y z
N ILE A 1 -14.96 -0.02 0.29
CA ILE A 1 -15.28 -1.30 -0.39
C ILE A 1 -15.70 -0.96 -1.80
N THR A 2 -15.10 -1.60 -2.80
CA THR A 2 -15.42 -1.41 -4.22
C THR A 2 -16.02 -2.69 -4.76
N ALA A 3 -17.13 -2.59 -5.49
CA ALA A 3 -17.71 -3.70 -6.23
C ALA A 3 -18.01 -3.26 -7.68
N LEU A 4 -17.83 -4.16 -8.64
CA LEU A 4 -18.19 -3.95 -10.03
C LEU A 4 -19.60 -4.48 -10.27
N PHE A 5 -20.46 -3.66 -10.85
CA PHE A 5 -21.80 -4.03 -11.21
C PHE A 5 -22.01 -3.88 -12.71
N THR A 6 -22.55 -4.93 -13.31
CA THR A 6 -22.95 -4.94 -14.73
C THR A 6 -24.47 -4.95 -14.88
N GLU A 7 -25.21 -5.02 -13.78
CA GLU A 7 -26.66 -5.24 -13.76
C GLU A 7 -27.41 -4.15 -12.97
N ASN A 8 -28.66 -3.94 -13.34
CA ASN A 8 -29.62 -3.14 -12.62
C ASN A 8 -30.91 -3.96 -12.42
N PRO A 9 -31.37 -4.29 -11.19
CA PRO A 9 -30.86 -3.80 -9.90
C PRO A 9 -29.53 -4.42 -9.50
N TRP A 10 -28.75 -3.68 -8.70
CA TRP A 10 -27.47 -4.10 -8.16
C TRP A 10 -27.59 -4.61 -6.72
N SER A 11 -26.68 -5.50 -6.33
CA SER A 11 -26.51 -5.90 -4.92
C SER A 11 -25.04 -5.93 -4.54
N MET A 12 -24.73 -5.57 -3.32
CA MET A 12 -23.39 -5.62 -2.76
C MET A 12 -23.43 -6.23 -1.35
N ASN A 13 -22.59 -7.24 -1.14
CA ASN A 13 -22.37 -7.83 0.17
C ASN A 13 -20.96 -7.48 0.64
N PHE A 14 -20.84 -6.97 1.86
CA PHE A 14 -19.55 -6.68 2.47
C PHE A 14 -19.57 -6.91 3.97
N SER A 15 -18.41 -7.20 4.54
CA SER A 15 -18.23 -7.26 5.98
C SER A 15 -17.82 -5.87 6.49
N TRP A 16 -18.56 -5.35 7.44
CA TRP A 16 -18.32 -4.05 8.06
C TRP A 16 -17.77 -4.24 9.47
N PRO A 17 -16.51 -3.85 9.77
CA PRO A 17 -15.94 -3.97 11.11
C PRO A 17 -16.38 -2.86 12.08
N GLY A 18 -17.18 -1.90 11.62
CA GLY A 18 -17.64 -0.75 12.41
C GLY A 18 -18.81 -1.07 13.35
N LEU A 19 -19.19 -0.06 14.15
CA LEU A 19 -20.31 -0.17 15.07
C LEU A 19 -21.66 -0.30 14.32
N ALA A 20 -22.56 -1.09 14.85
CA ALA A 20 -23.92 -1.22 14.32
C ALA A 20 -24.64 0.15 14.28
N GLY A 21 -25.39 0.40 13.20
CA GLY A 21 -26.13 1.65 13.04
C GLY A 21 -25.31 2.84 12.53
N THR A 22 -24.04 2.64 12.12
CA THR A 22 -23.27 3.67 11.41
C THR A 22 -23.87 3.96 10.04
N SER A 23 -23.85 5.22 9.63
CA SER A 23 -24.17 5.63 8.26
C SER A 23 -22.89 5.92 7.49
N GLY A 24 -22.94 5.69 6.18
CA GLY A 24 -21.85 5.98 5.26
C GLY A 24 -22.37 6.44 3.92
N ASP A 25 -21.44 6.88 3.07
CA ASP A 25 -21.76 7.30 1.71
C ASP A 25 -21.50 6.16 0.73
N VAL A 26 -22.40 5.99 -0.24
CA VAL A 26 -22.26 4.98 -1.29
C VAL A 26 -22.03 5.69 -2.61
N HIS A 27 -20.84 5.55 -3.15
CA HIS A 27 -20.45 6.10 -4.44
C HIS A 27 -20.68 5.07 -5.55
N ALA A 28 -21.08 5.52 -6.72
CA ALA A 28 -21.17 4.75 -7.94
C ALA A 28 -20.46 5.47 -9.07
N LEU A 29 -19.53 4.80 -9.74
CA LEU A 29 -18.76 5.34 -10.86
C LEU A 29 -18.77 4.33 -12.01
N GLN A 30 -19.07 4.82 -13.22
CA GLN A 30 -19.08 4.02 -14.45
C GLN A 30 -18.05 4.54 -15.43
N TRP A 31 -17.19 3.65 -15.94
CA TRP A 31 -16.14 3.98 -16.90
C TRP A 31 -15.99 2.89 -17.96
N THR A 32 -15.23 3.19 -19.01
CA THR A 32 -14.94 2.25 -20.10
C THR A 32 -13.53 2.49 -20.66
N PRO A 33 -12.76 1.45 -21.04
CA PRO A 33 -13.05 0.03 -20.78
C PRO A 33 -12.89 -0.33 -19.30
N LEU A 34 -13.36 -1.48 -18.88
CA LEU A 34 -13.20 -2.01 -17.51
C LEU A 34 -11.82 -2.67 -17.29
N SER A 35 -11.04 -2.86 -18.35
CA SER A 35 -9.67 -3.37 -18.30
C SER A 35 -8.70 -2.36 -18.91
N GLY A 36 -7.51 -2.24 -18.33
CA GLY A 36 -6.55 -1.19 -18.69
C GLY A 36 -6.93 0.17 -18.13
N ILE A 37 -6.35 1.24 -18.67
CA ILE A 37 -6.67 2.61 -18.28
C ILE A 37 -7.97 3.05 -18.94
N PRO A 38 -8.92 3.67 -18.21
CA PRO A 38 -10.15 4.20 -18.78
C PRO A 38 -9.90 5.20 -19.91
N THR A 39 -10.71 5.14 -20.95
CA THR A 39 -10.74 6.18 -22.00
C THR A 39 -11.86 7.18 -21.77
N SER A 40 -12.87 6.84 -20.98
CA SER A 40 -13.96 7.73 -20.64
C SER A 40 -14.70 7.32 -19.37
N TYR A 41 -15.28 8.30 -18.70
CA TYR A 41 -16.20 8.13 -17.56
C TYR A 41 -17.61 8.43 -18.04
N LYS A 42 -18.54 7.53 -17.77
CA LYS A 42 -19.90 7.57 -18.31
C LYS A 42 -20.89 8.19 -17.35
N ALA A 43 -20.78 7.82 -16.07
CA ALA A 43 -21.71 8.31 -15.06
C ALA A 43 -21.09 8.24 -13.66
N TYR A 44 -21.51 9.15 -12.80
CA TYR A 44 -21.18 9.19 -11.38
C TYR A 44 -22.39 9.60 -10.56
N GLY A 45 -22.53 9.05 -9.38
CA GLY A 45 -23.50 9.44 -8.39
C GLY A 45 -23.08 9.05 -6.99
N VAL A 46 -23.65 9.72 -5.99
CA VAL A 46 -23.44 9.41 -4.58
C VAL A 46 -24.77 9.42 -3.83
N ARG A 47 -24.96 8.47 -2.92
CA ARG A 47 -26.03 8.46 -1.94
C ARG A 47 -25.41 8.58 -0.55
N THR A 48 -25.65 9.71 0.08
CA THR A 48 -25.13 9.97 1.43
C THR A 48 -26.04 9.43 2.53
N GLY A 49 -25.42 9.16 3.69
CA GLY A 49 -26.15 8.78 4.90
C GLY A 49 -26.86 7.44 4.81
N VAL A 50 -26.35 6.50 4.03
CA VAL A 50 -26.91 5.13 3.97
C VAL A 50 -26.62 4.42 5.28
N VAL A 51 -27.68 4.01 6.00
CA VAL A 51 -27.53 3.29 7.27
C VAL A 51 -27.14 1.83 7.02
N LEU A 52 -26.08 1.40 7.70
CA LEU A 52 -25.54 0.04 7.62
C LEU A 52 -25.91 -0.73 8.90
N PRO A 53 -26.99 -1.54 8.89
CA PRO A 53 -27.37 -2.34 10.06
C PRO A 53 -26.37 -3.48 10.30
N SER A 54 -26.12 -3.82 11.56
CA SER A 54 -25.32 -5.00 11.88
C SER A 54 -26.09 -6.28 11.51
N GLY A 55 -25.48 -7.10 10.65
CA GLY A 55 -26.06 -8.38 10.21
C GLY A 55 -27.38 -8.26 9.44
N GLY A 56 -27.72 -7.05 8.95
CA GLY A 56 -28.94 -6.75 8.22
C GLY A 56 -28.72 -6.36 6.77
N THR A 57 -29.81 -6.04 6.09
CA THR A 57 -29.80 -5.56 4.70
C THR A 57 -30.42 -4.17 4.65
N THR A 58 -29.74 -3.24 3.99
CA THR A 58 -30.34 -1.96 3.58
C THR A 58 -30.83 -2.09 2.15
N SER A 59 -32.13 -1.90 1.94
CA SER A 59 -32.76 -1.98 0.62
C SER A 59 -33.29 -0.61 0.17
N GLY A 60 -33.66 -0.48 -1.10
CA GLY A 60 -34.22 0.74 -1.66
C GLY A 60 -33.22 1.89 -1.81
N VAL A 61 -31.92 1.61 -1.76
CA VAL A 61 -30.87 2.62 -2.04
C VAL A 61 -30.84 2.89 -3.53
N THR A 62 -31.24 4.10 -3.92
CA THR A 62 -31.19 4.58 -5.30
C THR A 62 -30.12 5.65 -5.43
N ILE A 63 -29.25 5.52 -6.43
CA ILE A 63 -28.20 6.49 -6.75
C ILE A 63 -28.55 7.11 -8.11
N ALA A 64 -28.86 8.40 -8.11
CA ALA A 64 -29.02 9.15 -9.34
C ALA A 64 -27.63 9.42 -9.94
N MET A 65 -27.41 8.98 -11.16
CA MET A 65 -26.12 9.11 -11.83
C MET A 65 -26.17 10.15 -12.95
N THR A 66 -25.15 10.99 -13.03
CA THR A 66 -24.97 12.01 -14.07
C THR A 66 -23.61 11.82 -14.75
N SER A 67 -23.50 12.26 -16.00
CA SER A 67 -22.21 12.21 -16.71
C SER A 67 -21.25 13.24 -16.09
N PRO A 68 -20.06 12.82 -15.62
CA PRO A 68 -19.03 13.78 -15.19
C PRO A 68 -18.39 14.45 -16.41
N ASP A 69 -17.79 15.62 -16.18
CA ASP A 69 -16.94 16.23 -17.19
C ASP A 69 -15.62 15.44 -17.31
N ALA A 70 -14.97 15.58 -18.46
CA ALA A 70 -13.70 14.93 -18.74
C ALA A 70 -12.52 15.84 -18.41
N GLY A 71 -11.50 15.27 -17.80
CA GLY A 71 -10.19 15.89 -17.58
C GLY A 71 -9.07 14.89 -17.79
N THR A 72 -7.85 15.32 -17.61
CA THR A 72 -6.66 14.46 -17.68
C THR A 72 -5.70 14.78 -16.54
N ILE A 73 -4.82 13.83 -16.22
CA ILE A 73 -3.64 14.04 -15.40
C ILE A 73 -2.44 13.51 -16.16
N GLY A 74 -1.31 14.24 -16.12
CA GLY A 74 -0.10 13.83 -16.83
C GLY A 74 1.13 13.88 -15.94
N GLY A 75 2.11 13.02 -16.24
CA GLY A 75 3.33 12.98 -15.45
C GLY A 75 4.31 11.88 -15.84
N GLY A 76 5.21 11.57 -14.91
CA GLY A 76 6.23 10.55 -15.10
C GLY A 76 6.54 9.75 -13.84
N VAL A 77 7.20 8.60 -14.05
CA VAL A 77 7.74 7.75 -13.00
C VAL A 77 9.26 7.84 -13.03
N THR A 78 9.88 8.18 -11.92
CA THR A 78 11.33 8.04 -11.77
C THR A 78 11.64 6.66 -11.19
N VAL A 79 12.56 5.94 -11.85
CA VAL A 79 12.89 4.56 -11.51
C VAL A 79 14.34 4.49 -11.06
N PRO A 80 14.65 4.02 -9.85
CA PRO A 80 16.03 3.90 -9.38
C PRO A 80 16.77 2.80 -10.12
N ALA A 81 18.12 2.89 -10.14
CA ALA A 81 18.96 1.87 -10.76
C ALA A 81 18.67 0.46 -10.19
N GLY A 82 18.63 -0.52 -11.07
CA GLY A 82 18.37 -1.92 -10.70
C GLY A 82 16.90 -2.28 -10.43
N VAL A 83 15.98 -1.33 -10.54
CA VAL A 83 14.53 -1.56 -10.48
C VAL A 83 13.95 -1.48 -11.88
N ASN A 84 13.07 -2.39 -12.24
CA ASN A 84 12.30 -2.38 -13.48
C ASN A 84 10.87 -1.96 -13.17
N LEU A 85 10.35 -0.93 -13.83
CA LEU A 85 8.93 -0.56 -13.75
C LEU A 85 8.10 -1.68 -14.35
N THR A 86 7.12 -2.18 -13.59
CA THR A 86 6.25 -3.28 -14.00
C THR A 86 4.83 -2.85 -14.28
N GLY A 87 4.42 -1.69 -13.78
CA GLY A 87 3.09 -1.17 -14.05
C GLY A 87 2.75 0.08 -13.27
N LYS A 88 1.59 0.62 -13.62
CA LYS A 88 0.98 1.79 -12.98
C LYS A 88 -0.51 1.53 -12.76
N THR A 89 -1.05 1.99 -11.65
CA THR A 89 -2.47 1.87 -11.31
C THR A 89 -3.05 3.26 -11.07
N LEU A 90 -4.20 3.53 -11.69
CA LEU A 90 -4.96 4.76 -11.51
C LEU A 90 -6.11 4.51 -10.53
N ASN A 91 -6.22 5.36 -9.51
CA ASN A 91 -7.39 5.41 -8.64
C ASN A 91 -8.05 6.79 -8.71
N ILE A 92 -9.35 6.80 -8.44
CA ILE A 92 -10.16 8.00 -8.21
C ILE A 92 -10.55 8.03 -6.74
N ASP A 93 -10.11 9.06 -6.03
CA ASP A 93 -10.20 9.17 -4.58
C ASP A 93 -11.16 10.30 -4.18
N PHE A 94 -11.99 10.07 -3.17
CA PHE A 94 -12.94 11.04 -2.63
C PHE A 94 -12.52 11.49 -1.22
N ALA A 95 -12.98 12.67 -0.81
CA ALA A 95 -12.59 13.29 0.45
C ALA A 95 -13.03 12.51 1.70
N ASP A 96 -14.08 11.69 1.58
CA ASP A 96 -14.58 10.80 2.64
C ASP A 96 -13.77 9.49 2.78
N GLY A 97 -12.72 9.32 1.97
CA GLY A 97 -11.86 8.15 1.95
C GLY A 97 -12.31 7.04 1.00
N ALA A 98 -13.43 7.21 0.27
CA ALA A 98 -13.78 6.28 -0.79
C ALA A 98 -12.77 6.35 -1.93
N SER A 99 -12.45 5.20 -2.52
CA SER A 99 -11.49 5.10 -3.63
C SER A 99 -11.91 4.01 -4.61
N PHE A 100 -11.79 4.29 -5.92
CA PHE A 100 -12.00 3.34 -6.99
C PHE A 100 -10.68 3.09 -7.72
N THR A 101 -10.24 1.85 -7.77
CA THR A 101 -9.22 1.43 -8.75
C THR A 101 -9.89 1.32 -10.11
N VAL A 102 -9.63 2.27 -10.98
CA VAL A 102 -10.32 2.38 -12.27
C VAL A 102 -9.52 1.80 -13.43
N GLY A 103 -8.21 1.65 -13.26
CA GLY A 103 -7.39 1.06 -14.31
C GLY A 103 -5.98 0.71 -13.89
N THR A 104 -5.40 -0.25 -14.61
CA THR A 104 -4.00 -0.68 -14.45
C THR A 104 -3.33 -0.78 -15.82
N GLU A 105 -2.14 -0.28 -15.90
CA GLU A 105 -1.25 -0.37 -17.06
C GLU A 105 -0.05 -1.23 -16.71
N THR A 106 0.18 -2.32 -17.46
CA THR A 106 1.34 -3.20 -17.32
C THR A 106 2.43 -2.84 -18.34
N SER A 107 2.89 -1.61 -18.29
CA SER A 107 3.87 -1.05 -19.24
C SER A 107 5.10 -0.55 -18.49
N ALA A 108 6.27 -0.72 -19.10
CA ALA A 108 7.53 -0.14 -18.65
C ALA A 108 7.68 1.34 -19.02
N SER A 109 6.70 1.94 -19.70
CA SER A 109 6.71 3.38 -20.02
C SER A 109 6.76 4.19 -18.74
N THR A 110 7.71 5.09 -18.65
CA THR A 110 7.86 5.99 -17.50
C THR A 110 6.95 7.22 -17.57
N SER A 111 6.27 7.48 -18.67
CA SER A 111 5.26 8.54 -18.76
C SER A 111 3.86 8.02 -18.51
N PHE A 112 2.97 8.91 -18.12
CA PHE A 112 1.54 8.65 -18.08
C PHE A 112 0.75 9.92 -18.46
N ASP A 113 -0.39 9.69 -19.11
CA ASP A 113 -1.42 10.69 -19.42
C ASP A 113 -2.77 9.98 -19.34
N TYR A 114 -3.49 10.21 -18.24
CA TYR A 114 -4.68 9.44 -17.92
C TYR A 114 -5.91 10.32 -17.87
N PRO A 115 -7.00 9.92 -18.55
CA PRO A 115 -8.30 10.51 -18.35
C PRO A 115 -8.77 10.34 -16.90
N VAL A 116 -9.36 11.41 -16.36
CA VAL A 116 -9.97 11.41 -15.02
C VAL A 116 -11.29 12.18 -15.06
N PRO A 117 -12.27 11.82 -14.21
CA PRO A 117 -13.51 12.58 -14.13
C PRO A 117 -13.29 13.91 -13.42
N THR A 118 -14.06 14.93 -13.77
CA THR A 118 -14.07 16.24 -13.10
C THR A 118 -15.47 16.63 -12.64
N GLY A 119 -15.55 17.62 -11.76
CA GLY A 119 -16.85 18.12 -11.27
C GLY A 119 -17.53 17.22 -10.24
N ILE A 120 -16.90 16.15 -9.79
CA ILE A 120 -17.48 15.16 -8.86
C ILE A 120 -16.84 15.17 -7.46
N GLY A 121 -16.01 16.16 -7.15
CA GLY A 121 -15.37 16.29 -5.85
C GLY A 121 -14.26 15.26 -5.58
N SER A 122 -13.66 14.69 -6.63
CA SER A 122 -12.59 13.70 -6.53
C SER A 122 -11.23 14.27 -6.89
N THR A 123 -10.20 13.58 -6.44
CA THR A 123 -8.82 13.67 -6.94
C THR A 123 -8.41 12.32 -7.54
N ALA A 124 -7.28 12.30 -8.21
CA ALA A 124 -6.69 11.04 -8.67
C ALA A 124 -5.50 10.66 -7.81
N SER A 125 -5.17 9.37 -7.81
CA SER A 125 -3.87 8.90 -7.38
C SER A 125 -3.29 7.91 -8.39
N VAL A 126 -1.96 7.95 -8.52
CA VAL A 126 -1.21 7.04 -9.38
C VAL A 126 -0.23 6.25 -8.52
N THR A 127 -0.36 4.93 -8.58
CA THR A 127 0.59 4.01 -7.96
C THR A 127 1.49 3.43 -9.02
N ALA A 128 2.81 3.66 -8.92
CA ALA A 128 3.80 2.96 -9.72
C ALA A 128 4.31 1.73 -8.97
N GLN A 129 4.55 0.65 -9.71
CA GLN A 129 5.09 -0.60 -9.19
C GLN A 129 6.40 -0.93 -9.91
N GLY A 130 7.43 -1.25 -9.14
CA GLY A 130 8.72 -1.67 -9.65
C GLY A 130 9.18 -2.97 -9.02
N MET A 131 9.94 -3.77 -9.77
CA MET A 131 10.51 -5.04 -9.34
C MET A 131 12.03 -5.02 -9.53
N SER A 132 12.74 -5.55 -8.56
CA SER A 132 14.18 -5.81 -8.60
C SER A 132 14.48 -7.21 -8.09
N PRO A 133 15.72 -7.72 -8.25
CA PRO A 133 16.13 -8.97 -7.56
C PRO A 133 16.01 -8.92 -6.04
N LEU A 134 15.95 -7.71 -5.46
CA LEU A 134 15.85 -7.50 -4.02
C LEU A 134 14.39 -7.47 -3.52
N GLY A 135 13.43 -7.21 -4.40
CA GLY A 135 12.03 -7.17 -4.03
C GLY A 135 11.18 -6.24 -4.87
N LEU A 136 9.93 -6.13 -4.43
CA LEU A 136 8.90 -5.27 -4.97
C LEU A 136 9.01 -3.89 -4.30
N THR A 137 8.85 -2.83 -5.08
CA THR A 137 8.62 -1.47 -4.55
C THR A 137 7.38 -0.85 -5.18
N LEU A 138 6.66 -0.09 -4.37
CA LEU A 138 5.45 0.63 -4.74
C LEU A 138 5.57 2.08 -4.29
N THR A 139 5.16 3.00 -5.15
CA THR A 139 5.00 4.40 -4.76
C THR A 139 3.65 4.88 -5.25
N GLN A 140 2.84 5.41 -4.36
CA GLN A 140 1.57 6.05 -4.68
C GLN A 140 1.68 7.57 -4.48
N LEU A 141 1.42 8.34 -5.52
CA LEU A 141 1.20 9.78 -5.44
C LEU A 141 -0.31 10.04 -5.39
N ARG A 142 -0.77 10.72 -4.33
CA ARG A 142 -2.18 11.01 -4.08
C ARG A 142 -2.52 12.48 -4.27
N GLY A 143 -3.82 12.76 -4.35
CA GLY A 143 -4.33 14.14 -4.39
C GLY A 143 -4.02 14.87 -5.69
N ILE A 144 -3.85 14.16 -6.80
CA ILE A 144 -3.59 14.74 -8.10
C ILE A 144 -4.87 15.40 -8.62
N ALA A 145 -4.85 16.72 -8.75
CA ALA A 145 -5.99 17.46 -9.30
C ALA A 145 -6.14 17.21 -10.81
N SER A 146 -7.36 17.14 -11.28
CA SER A 146 -7.63 17.12 -12.73
C SER A 146 -7.05 18.35 -13.43
N GLY A 147 -6.49 18.16 -14.63
CA GLY A 147 -5.79 19.17 -15.41
C GLY A 147 -4.31 19.36 -15.02
N SER A 148 -3.82 18.72 -13.96
CA SER A 148 -2.43 18.84 -13.57
C SER A 148 -1.50 18.03 -14.48
N THR A 149 -0.33 18.60 -14.76
CA THR A 149 0.75 17.98 -15.53
C THR A 149 2.06 18.04 -14.76
N GLY A 150 3.06 17.26 -15.20
CA GLY A 150 4.37 17.24 -14.52
C GLY A 150 4.38 16.54 -13.17
N ASN A 151 3.35 15.72 -12.86
CA ASN A 151 3.32 14.92 -11.66
C ASN A 151 4.44 13.87 -11.69
N VAL A 152 5.16 13.68 -10.57
CA VAL A 152 6.28 12.74 -10.49
C VAL A 152 5.99 11.69 -9.43
N VAL A 153 5.95 10.42 -9.84
CA VAL A 153 5.89 9.26 -8.96
C VAL A 153 7.30 8.68 -8.84
N GLY A 154 7.98 8.90 -7.71
CA GLY A 154 9.36 8.46 -7.51
C GLY A 154 9.41 7.09 -6.82
N LEU A 155 9.74 6.03 -7.55
CA LEU A 155 10.03 4.73 -6.92
C LEU A 155 11.28 4.83 -6.04
N ILE A 156 11.27 4.14 -4.90
CA ILE A 156 12.42 4.03 -4.00
C ILE A 156 12.96 2.60 -4.09
N ALA A 157 14.30 2.47 -4.20
CA ALA A 157 14.91 1.14 -4.22
C ALA A 157 14.65 0.39 -2.90
N PRO A 158 14.36 -0.92 -2.96
CA PRO A 158 14.22 -1.74 -1.75
C PRO A 158 15.48 -1.70 -0.89
N PRO A 159 15.34 -1.79 0.46
CA PRO A 159 16.49 -1.92 1.35
C PRO A 159 17.30 -3.17 1.01
N VAL A 160 18.61 -3.06 1.07
CA VAL A 160 19.53 -4.17 0.82
C VAL A 160 20.03 -4.72 2.15
N PRO A 161 19.68 -5.95 2.55
CA PRO A 161 20.25 -6.58 3.72
C PRO A 161 21.79 -6.69 3.61
N SER A 162 22.53 -6.41 4.69
CA SER A 162 23.98 -6.48 4.72
C SER A 162 24.47 -7.55 5.70
N THR A 163 24.17 -7.41 6.98
CA THR A 163 24.58 -8.31 8.06
C THR A 163 23.36 -8.81 8.83
N PRO A 164 23.30 -10.07 9.27
CA PRO A 164 24.22 -11.15 8.94
C PRO A 164 24.12 -11.57 7.45
N ALA A 165 25.23 -12.13 6.94
CA ALA A 165 25.26 -12.67 5.58
C ALA A 165 24.34 -13.90 5.49
N ALA A 166 23.93 -14.25 4.25
CA ALA A 166 23.20 -15.48 4.02
C ALA A 166 24.00 -16.70 4.50
N ASN A 167 23.33 -17.60 5.22
CA ASN A 167 23.91 -18.81 5.84
C ASN A 167 24.98 -18.52 6.93
N ALA A 168 24.96 -17.33 7.52
CA ALA A 168 25.81 -17.04 8.68
C ALA A 168 25.52 -18.03 9.82
N THR A 169 26.54 -18.39 10.56
CA THR A 169 26.46 -19.25 11.75
C THR A 169 26.86 -18.50 13.01
N ALA A 170 26.53 -19.03 14.16
CA ALA A 170 26.86 -18.45 15.46
C ALA A 170 26.27 -17.04 15.67
N VAL A 171 25.10 -16.77 15.09
CA VAL A 171 24.38 -15.53 15.30
C VAL A 171 23.79 -15.52 16.71
N THR A 172 23.96 -14.40 17.41
CA THR A 172 23.47 -14.19 18.77
C THR A 172 22.51 -13.00 18.80
N ASN A 173 21.84 -12.76 19.93
CA ASN A 173 21.03 -11.57 20.16
C ASN A 173 21.84 -10.26 20.15
N GLU A 174 23.18 -10.32 20.27
CA GLU A 174 24.06 -9.15 20.17
C GLU A 174 24.52 -8.87 18.73
N THR A 175 24.17 -9.76 17.80
CA THR A 175 24.49 -9.55 16.37
C THR A 175 23.69 -8.40 15.81
N ASP A 176 24.38 -7.45 15.17
CA ASP A 176 23.72 -6.35 14.45
C ASP A 176 23.18 -6.85 13.11
N PHE A 177 21.88 -6.70 12.91
CA PHE A 177 21.23 -6.81 11.62
C PHE A 177 21.31 -5.44 10.96
N THR A 178 21.92 -5.36 9.78
CA THR A 178 22.15 -4.10 9.07
C THR A 178 21.67 -4.15 7.63
N TRP A 179 21.30 -2.97 7.10
CA TRP A 179 20.78 -2.82 5.74
C TRP A 179 20.98 -1.39 5.21
N THR A 180 20.71 -1.19 3.92
CA THR A 180 20.70 0.16 3.33
C THR A 180 19.41 0.89 3.68
N SER A 181 19.49 2.22 3.79
CA SER A 181 18.33 3.06 4.13
C SER A 181 17.25 2.99 3.05
N PHE A 182 15.99 2.97 3.51
CA PHE A 182 14.81 3.32 2.72
C PHE A 182 14.42 4.76 3.09
N VAL A 183 14.57 5.67 2.15
CA VAL A 183 14.47 7.10 2.42
C VAL A 183 13.05 7.50 2.84
N GLY A 184 12.93 8.18 3.99
CA GLY A 184 11.67 8.72 4.49
C GLY A 184 10.68 7.69 5.01
N GLY A 185 11.17 6.53 5.49
CA GLY A 185 10.28 5.49 5.98
C GLY A 185 10.82 4.70 7.18
N LEU A 186 9.97 3.81 7.66
CA LEU A 186 10.29 2.80 8.67
C LEU A 186 10.76 1.51 8.01
N HIS A 187 11.62 0.78 8.70
CA HIS A 187 12.01 -0.55 8.34
C HIS A 187 11.31 -1.56 9.25
N ILE A 188 10.79 -2.62 8.68
CA ILE A 188 10.18 -3.75 9.37
C ILE A 188 11.08 -4.96 9.12
N VAL A 189 11.83 -5.36 10.14
CA VAL A 189 12.71 -6.53 10.08
C VAL A 189 11.93 -7.72 10.58
N ALA A 190 11.66 -8.67 9.70
CA ALA A 190 11.06 -9.95 10.07
C ALA A 190 12.17 -11.00 10.24
N ILE A 191 12.22 -11.63 11.39
CA ILE A 191 13.14 -12.74 11.73
C ILE A 191 12.26 -13.90 12.11
N THR A 192 12.14 -14.88 11.23
CA THR A 192 11.16 -15.97 11.35
C THR A 192 11.83 -17.34 11.27
N THR A 193 11.19 -18.34 11.86
CA THR A 193 11.69 -19.71 11.84
C THR A 193 10.55 -20.70 11.58
N ASN A 194 10.88 -21.86 11.04
CA ASN A 194 9.96 -22.99 10.93
C ASN A 194 9.88 -23.85 12.21
N SER A 195 10.65 -23.51 13.25
CA SER A 195 10.60 -24.21 14.53
C SER A 195 9.33 -23.84 15.29
N SER A 196 8.55 -24.82 15.70
CA SER A 196 7.33 -24.60 16.51
C SER A 196 7.61 -24.17 17.95
N THR A 197 8.86 -24.24 18.40
CA THR A 197 9.28 -23.93 19.78
C THR A 197 10.09 -22.65 19.89
N ALA A 198 10.48 -22.06 18.77
CA ALA A 198 11.26 -20.83 18.74
C ALA A 198 10.37 -19.64 18.31
N PRO A 199 10.54 -18.47 18.90
CA PRO A 199 9.72 -17.30 18.59
C PRO A 199 10.13 -16.66 17.26
N ASP A 200 9.17 -16.04 16.57
CA ASP A 200 9.42 -15.06 15.51
C ASP A 200 9.58 -13.66 16.11
N TYR A 201 10.41 -12.83 15.48
CA TYR A 201 10.63 -11.44 15.87
C TYR A 201 10.28 -10.50 14.73
N PHE A 202 9.55 -9.43 15.07
CA PHE A 202 9.28 -8.32 14.18
C PHE A 202 9.78 -7.03 14.82
N LEU A 203 10.81 -6.43 14.22
CA LEU A 203 11.43 -5.23 14.73
C LEU A 203 11.07 -4.06 13.82
N ILE A 204 10.56 -2.97 14.39
CA ILE A 204 10.22 -1.76 13.64
C ILE A 204 11.18 -0.66 14.06
N THR A 205 11.84 -0.02 13.10
CA THR A 205 12.85 1.01 13.36
C THR A 205 12.95 2.04 12.23
N THR A 206 13.33 3.26 12.56
CA THR A 206 13.74 4.29 11.60
C THR A 206 15.23 4.16 11.20
N GLY A 207 16.00 3.40 11.97
CA GLY A 207 17.43 3.18 11.73
C GLY A 207 17.72 2.19 10.61
N THR A 208 18.98 2.01 10.30
CA THR A 208 19.51 1.02 9.34
C THR A 208 20.18 -0.16 10.01
N SER A 209 19.94 -0.33 11.31
CA SER A 209 20.37 -1.47 12.09
C SER A 209 19.39 -1.80 13.21
N ALA A 210 19.36 -3.06 13.61
CA ALA A 210 18.61 -3.53 14.78
C ALA A 210 19.31 -4.75 15.40
N ARG A 211 19.01 -5.02 16.67
CA ARG A 211 19.37 -6.26 17.36
C ARG A 211 18.12 -6.94 17.87
N ILE A 212 18.17 -8.24 18.00
CA ILE A 212 17.10 -8.99 18.68
C ILE A 212 17.14 -8.60 20.17
N PRO A 213 16.03 -8.09 20.73
CA PRO A 213 16.01 -7.65 22.11
C PRO A 213 16.21 -8.84 23.07
N ILE A 214 16.89 -8.59 24.19
CA ILE A 214 17.05 -9.57 25.27
C ILE A 214 15.74 -9.58 26.08
N LEU A 215 14.90 -10.58 25.82
CA LEU A 215 13.58 -10.72 26.43
C LEU A 215 13.52 -11.86 27.46
N GLY A 216 14.68 -12.28 27.99
CA GLY A 216 14.76 -13.38 28.96
C GLY A 216 13.93 -13.17 30.22
N THR A 217 13.79 -11.93 30.68
CA THR A 217 12.89 -11.57 31.81
C THR A 217 11.40 -11.73 31.48
N ALA A 218 11.04 -11.72 30.20
CA ALA A 218 9.68 -12.00 29.71
C ALA A 218 9.51 -13.49 29.31
N GLY A 219 10.48 -14.35 29.61
CA GLY A 219 10.43 -15.77 29.26
C GLY A 219 10.70 -16.07 27.78
N VAL A 220 11.12 -15.08 26.99
CA VAL A 220 11.47 -15.28 25.58
C VAL A 220 12.97 -15.42 25.45
N VAL A 221 13.42 -16.59 25.05
CA VAL A 221 14.83 -16.90 24.87
C VAL A 221 15.15 -17.05 23.39
N PHE A 222 16.27 -16.47 22.96
CA PHE A 222 16.79 -16.68 21.62
C PHE A 222 17.47 -18.05 21.60
N PRO A 223 16.84 -19.07 20.98
CA PRO A 223 17.33 -20.46 21.11
C PRO A 223 18.61 -20.69 20.32
N GLY A 224 19.50 -21.54 20.84
CA GLY A 224 20.69 -21.96 20.13
C GLY A 224 20.41 -23.00 19.04
N ALA A 225 21.35 -23.15 18.11
CA ALA A 225 21.35 -24.14 17.02
C ALA A 225 20.04 -24.12 16.19
N THR A 226 19.36 -22.96 16.07
CA THR A 226 18.10 -22.81 15.36
C THR A 226 18.32 -22.06 14.05
N VAL A 227 17.70 -22.54 12.98
CA VAL A 227 17.73 -21.86 11.68
C VAL A 227 16.61 -20.83 11.63
N TYR A 228 16.99 -19.60 11.36
CA TYR A 228 16.10 -18.48 11.11
C TYR A 228 16.25 -17.96 9.69
N GLN A 229 15.23 -17.25 9.25
CA GLN A 229 15.26 -16.42 8.04
C GLN A 229 14.98 -14.98 8.44
N TRP A 230 15.62 -14.02 7.78
CA TRP A 230 15.34 -12.62 8.00
C TRP A 230 15.18 -11.85 6.69
N SER A 231 14.27 -10.89 6.71
CA SER A 231 13.95 -10.02 5.58
C SER A 231 13.66 -8.61 6.08
N ILE A 232 13.65 -7.64 5.17
CA ILE A 232 13.36 -6.25 5.48
C ILE A 232 12.31 -5.74 4.53
N ASP A 233 11.18 -5.37 5.09
CA ASP A 233 10.19 -4.55 4.42
C ASP A 233 10.35 -3.09 4.84
N ALA A 234 9.86 -2.16 4.05
CA ALA A 234 9.90 -0.75 4.38
C ALA A 234 8.59 -0.06 3.99
N ILE A 235 8.21 0.92 4.81
CA ILE A 235 6.96 1.66 4.62
C ILE A 235 7.17 3.13 4.96
N GLY A 236 6.72 4.03 4.09
CA GLY A 236 6.80 5.49 4.28
C GLY A 236 5.59 6.22 3.69
N PRO A 237 5.42 7.50 4.02
CA PRO A 237 6.30 8.31 4.85
C PRO A 237 5.86 8.31 6.33
N TRP A 238 6.67 7.79 7.21
CA TRP A 238 6.47 7.95 8.65
C TRP A 238 7.78 8.35 9.30
N GLU A 239 7.78 9.45 10.02
CA GLU A 239 8.97 9.99 10.70
C GLU A 239 9.28 9.25 12.00
N SER A 240 8.32 8.50 12.55
CA SER A 240 8.47 7.76 13.80
C SER A 240 7.57 6.52 13.85
N ILE A 241 7.92 5.60 14.75
CA ILE A 241 7.12 4.42 15.05
C ILE A 241 5.75 4.81 15.62
N ASP A 242 5.71 5.85 16.47
CA ASP A 242 4.47 6.33 17.08
C ASP A 242 3.51 6.91 16.02
N ALA A 243 4.05 7.61 15.03
CA ALA A 243 3.26 8.10 13.91
C ALA A 243 2.65 6.94 13.08
N TYR A 244 3.40 5.85 12.90
CA TYR A 244 2.89 4.63 12.25
C TYR A 244 1.85 3.90 13.11
N ALA A 245 2.10 3.77 14.41
CA ALA A 245 1.22 3.10 15.37
C ALA A 245 -0.12 3.83 15.58
N GLY A 246 -0.16 5.14 15.32
CA GLY A 246 -1.38 5.95 15.31
C GLY A 246 -2.42 5.51 14.26
N GLY A 247 -2.05 4.60 13.38
CA GLY A 247 -2.92 3.89 12.44
C GLY A 247 -2.90 4.47 11.02
N PRO A 248 -3.31 3.67 10.02
CA PRO A 248 -3.34 4.06 8.61
C PRO A 248 -4.35 5.16 8.29
N SER A 249 -5.29 5.47 9.21
CA SER A 249 -6.19 6.63 9.14
C SER A 249 -5.45 7.97 9.29
N GLN A 250 -4.20 7.94 9.73
CA GLN A 250 -3.31 9.10 9.83
C GLN A 250 -2.35 9.24 8.64
N LEU A 251 -2.63 8.56 7.51
CA LEU A 251 -1.94 8.90 6.28
C LEU A 251 -2.11 10.39 6.03
N PRO A 252 -1.01 11.15 5.85
CA PRO A 252 -1.07 12.59 5.67
C PRO A 252 -2.08 12.93 4.58
N THR A 253 -3.02 13.81 4.87
CA THR A 253 -4.03 14.27 3.91
C THR A 253 -3.40 15.26 2.94
N GLY A 254 -3.59 15.04 1.64
CA GLY A 254 -3.22 15.97 0.57
C GLY A 254 -1.80 15.78 0.02
N GLY A 255 -1.68 15.46 -1.26
CA GLY A 255 -0.42 15.47 -2.02
C GLY A 255 0.65 14.49 -1.55
N THR A 256 0.29 13.51 -0.75
CA THR A 256 1.26 12.68 -0.05
C THR A 256 1.67 11.49 -0.88
N VAL A 257 2.95 11.22 -0.85
CA VAL A 257 3.56 10.03 -1.44
C VAL A 257 3.58 8.92 -0.40
N ILE A 258 3.03 7.76 -0.74
CA ILE A 258 3.16 6.55 0.07
C ILE A 258 4.16 5.63 -0.63
N ASN A 259 5.14 5.15 0.13
CA ASN A 259 6.16 4.25 -0.36
C ASN A 259 6.10 2.93 0.41
N LEU A 260 6.14 1.82 -0.30
CA LEU A 260 6.19 0.47 0.26
C LEU A 260 7.30 -0.31 -0.42
N SER A 261 7.97 -1.17 0.32
CA SER A 261 8.92 -2.11 -0.23
C SER A 261 8.78 -3.45 0.49
N PHE A 262 8.80 -4.53 -0.29
CA PHE A 262 8.69 -5.90 0.21
C PHE A 262 9.88 -6.71 -0.30
N SER A 263 10.59 -7.39 0.60
CA SER A 263 11.71 -8.26 0.24
C SER A 263 11.29 -9.40 -0.68
N ALA A 264 12.08 -9.68 -1.73
CA ALA A 264 11.86 -10.83 -2.60
C ALA A 264 12.30 -12.15 -1.95
N SER A 265 13.29 -12.10 -1.06
CA SER A 265 13.85 -13.28 -0.42
C SER A 265 14.38 -12.96 0.98
N ALA A 266 14.19 -13.88 1.88
CA ALA A 266 14.81 -13.85 3.19
C ALA A 266 16.22 -14.46 3.15
N ARG A 267 17.11 -14.02 4.05
CA ARG A 267 18.43 -14.60 4.28
C ARG A 267 18.36 -15.57 5.44
N SER A 268 18.85 -16.79 5.25
CA SER A 268 18.96 -17.74 6.35
C SER A 268 20.20 -17.49 7.21
N PHE A 269 20.12 -17.81 8.48
CA PHE A 269 21.24 -17.88 9.42
C PHE A 269 20.95 -18.94 10.50
N THR A 270 22.00 -19.35 11.22
CA THR A 270 21.89 -20.29 12.34
C THR A 270 22.40 -19.62 13.61
N THR A 271 21.66 -19.76 14.69
CA THR A 271 22.05 -19.25 16.01
C THR A 271 23.17 -20.06 16.64
N LEU A 272 23.89 -19.46 17.61
CA LEU A 272 24.97 -20.09 18.33
C LEU A 272 24.45 -21.25 19.21
#